data_a85f9cd55098060e3d6eab359b7b8bfd
#
_entry.id   a85f9cd55098060e3d6eab359b7b8bfd
#
_cell.length_a   1.000
_cell.length_b   1.000
_cell.length_c   1.000
_cell.angle_alpha   90.00
_cell.angle_beta   90.00
_cell.angle_gamma   90.00
#
_symmetry.space_group_name_H-M   'P 1'
#
loop_
_entity.id
_entity.type
_entity.pdbx_description
1 polymer ?
#
loop_
_entity_poly.entity_id
_entity_poly.type
_entity_poly.pdbx_seq_one_letter_code
_entity_poly.pdbx_strand_id
1 'polypeptide(L)'
;MKYKLSDIAYFNPRESIKRGCIAKKVAMDKLQPFCRDIPEYELKAFAGGTKFRNGDTIMARITPCLENGKIAKVNVLGKDEIGFGSTEYIVFRARPEVADEDYLYYLVCSPLVRESAIKSMVGSSGRQRVQTDVVQNLIIDVPDLATQKKIGSVLKMFDDRIALNNKINENL
;
A
#
# COMPACT_ATOMS: atom_id res chain seq x y z
N MET A 1 -7.42 18.35 -11.02
CA MET A 1 -7.32 17.86 -12.43
C MET A 1 -7.69 16.38 -12.46
N LYS A 2 -8.38 15.95 -13.53
CA LYS A 2 -8.79 14.54 -13.65
C LYS A 2 -7.67 13.68 -14.25
N TYR A 3 -7.35 12.59 -13.58
CA TYR A 3 -6.35 11.61 -13.99
C TYR A 3 -6.92 10.20 -13.85
N LYS A 4 -6.39 9.24 -14.62
CA LYS A 4 -6.48 7.83 -14.24
C LYS A 4 -5.56 7.57 -13.07
N LEU A 5 -5.89 6.64 -12.19
CA LEU A 5 -5.00 6.28 -11.09
C LEU A 5 -3.64 5.79 -11.61
N SER A 6 -3.61 5.14 -12.78
CA SER A 6 -2.37 4.74 -13.46
C SER A 6 -1.51 5.90 -13.99
N ASP A 7 -2.07 7.12 -14.11
CA ASP A 7 -1.31 8.30 -14.54
C ASP A 7 -0.49 8.89 -13.38
N ILE A 8 -0.91 8.64 -12.13
CA ILE A 8 -0.25 9.16 -10.93
C ILE A 8 0.51 8.10 -10.13
N ALA A 9 0.29 6.81 -10.41
CA ALA A 9 0.97 5.71 -9.73
C ALA A 9 1.40 4.61 -10.70
N TYR A 10 2.59 4.05 -10.46
CA TYR A 10 2.99 2.76 -11.03
C TYR A 10 2.31 1.64 -10.24
N PHE A 11 1.76 0.67 -10.96
CA PHE A 11 1.17 -0.54 -10.40
C PHE A 11 2.16 -1.70 -10.49
N ASN A 12 2.41 -2.39 -9.40
CA ASN A 12 3.34 -3.51 -9.31
C ASN A 12 4.68 -3.22 -10.00
N PRO A 13 5.40 -2.15 -9.60
CA PRO A 13 6.64 -1.76 -10.25
C PRO A 13 7.64 -2.91 -10.25
N ARG A 14 8.40 -3.04 -11.32
CA ARG A 14 9.38 -4.12 -11.47
C ARG A 14 10.54 -3.91 -10.51
N GLU A 15 10.77 -4.90 -9.67
CA GLU A 15 11.90 -4.99 -8.75
C GLU A 15 12.54 -6.37 -8.83
N SER A 16 13.81 -6.48 -8.47
CA SER A 16 14.56 -7.73 -8.54
C SER A 16 15.14 -8.11 -7.18
N ILE A 17 14.81 -9.32 -6.73
CA ILE A 17 15.49 -9.99 -5.62
C ILE A 17 15.95 -11.34 -6.16
N LYS A 18 17.24 -11.66 -5.99
CA LYS A 18 17.77 -12.95 -6.41
C LYS A 18 17.14 -14.07 -5.57
N ARG A 19 16.68 -15.13 -6.24
CA ARG A 19 16.09 -16.29 -5.57
C ARG A 19 17.08 -16.87 -4.54
N GLY A 20 16.59 -17.16 -3.34
CA GLY A 20 17.39 -17.66 -2.22
C GLY A 20 18.07 -16.59 -1.37
N CYS A 21 18.17 -15.32 -1.82
CA CYS A 21 18.67 -14.24 -0.98
C CYS A 21 17.72 -13.97 0.19
N ILE A 22 18.29 -13.73 1.37
CA ILE A 22 17.52 -13.30 2.55
C ILE A 22 17.08 -11.85 2.33
N ALA A 23 15.79 -11.59 2.49
CA ALA A 23 15.19 -10.27 2.38
C ALA A 23 14.03 -10.13 3.39
N LYS A 24 13.64 -8.88 3.66
CA LYS A 24 12.50 -8.59 4.54
C LYS A 24 11.20 -8.96 3.84
N LYS A 25 10.45 -9.85 4.47
CA LYS A 25 9.15 -10.31 4.03
C LYS A 25 8.06 -9.70 4.91
N VAL A 26 7.12 -9.00 4.29
CA VAL A 26 5.86 -8.57 4.92
C VAL A 26 4.75 -9.51 4.47
N ALA A 27 4.37 -10.44 5.32
CA ALA A 27 3.27 -11.35 5.06
C ALA A 27 1.90 -10.65 5.27
N MET A 28 0.82 -11.21 4.71
CA MET A 28 -0.51 -10.60 4.75
C MET A 28 -1.07 -10.47 6.17
N ASP A 29 -0.72 -11.40 7.07
CA ASP A 29 -1.12 -11.38 8.48
C ASP A 29 -0.42 -10.28 9.29
N LYS A 30 0.73 -9.77 8.80
CA LYS A 30 1.47 -8.66 9.43
C LYS A 30 0.82 -7.29 9.20
N LEU A 31 -0.04 -7.16 8.20
CA LEU A 31 -0.78 -5.93 7.99
C LEU A 31 -1.93 -5.83 9.00
N GLN A 32 -1.95 -4.74 9.75
CA GLN A 32 -3.03 -4.42 10.67
C GLN A 32 -4.19 -3.73 9.93
N PRO A 33 -5.46 -4.07 10.23
CA PRO A 33 -6.62 -3.42 9.64
C PRO A 33 -6.61 -1.91 9.84
N PHE A 34 -6.75 -1.14 8.76
CA PHE A 34 -6.83 0.33 8.75
C PHE A 34 -5.63 1.03 9.42
N CYS A 35 -4.46 0.39 9.42
CA CYS A 35 -3.22 0.96 9.95
C CYS A 35 -2.22 1.24 8.83
N ARG A 36 -1.59 2.43 8.89
CA ARG A 36 -0.57 2.84 7.93
C ARG A 36 0.71 2.03 8.08
N ASP A 37 1.15 1.85 9.31
CA ASP A 37 2.47 1.31 9.61
C ASP A 37 2.46 -0.21 9.64
N ILE A 38 3.55 -0.79 9.19
CA ILE A 38 3.81 -2.23 9.24
C ILE A 38 4.51 -2.50 10.57
N PRO A 39 3.90 -3.24 11.52
CA PRO A 39 4.47 -3.41 12.85
C PRO A 39 5.68 -4.34 12.86
N GLU A 40 5.72 -5.33 11.97
CA GLU A 40 6.78 -6.33 11.93
C GLU A 40 6.99 -6.94 10.54
N TYR A 41 8.16 -7.54 10.35
CA TYR A 41 8.52 -8.30 9.15
C TYR A 41 9.31 -9.55 9.53
N GLU A 42 9.44 -10.48 8.59
CA GLU A 42 10.27 -11.67 8.72
C GLU A 42 11.51 -11.54 7.82
N LEU A 43 12.66 -12.04 8.28
CA LEU A 43 13.81 -12.27 7.40
C LEU A 43 13.67 -13.65 6.78
N LYS A 44 13.52 -13.73 5.45
CA LYS A 44 13.26 -14.98 4.76
C LYS A 44 13.93 -15.03 3.39
N ALA A 45 14.35 -16.25 3.00
CA ALA A 45 14.87 -16.48 1.66
C ALA A 45 13.77 -16.20 0.62
N PHE A 46 14.08 -15.35 -0.38
CA PHE A 46 13.14 -15.02 -1.43
C PHE A 46 12.89 -16.23 -2.33
N ALA A 47 11.66 -16.68 -2.38
CA ALA A 47 11.20 -17.76 -3.25
C ALA A 47 10.12 -17.32 -4.24
N GLY A 48 9.55 -16.13 -4.03
CA GLY A 48 8.47 -15.56 -4.83
C GLY A 48 7.67 -14.53 -4.00
N GLY A 49 6.77 -13.82 -4.65
CA GLY A 49 5.95 -12.80 -4.03
C GLY A 49 6.11 -11.43 -4.68
N THR A 50 5.22 -10.51 -4.32
CA THR A 50 5.22 -9.14 -4.79
C THR A 50 6.33 -8.36 -4.10
N LYS A 51 7.07 -7.55 -4.85
CA LYS A 51 8.23 -6.79 -4.36
C LYS A 51 7.88 -5.33 -4.23
N PHE A 52 8.52 -4.64 -3.28
CA PHE A 52 8.26 -3.24 -2.99
C PHE A 52 9.46 -2.57 -2.35
N ARG A 53 9.44 -1.24 -2.27
CA ARG A 53 10.41 -0.38 -1.60
C ARG A 53 9.73 0.50 -0.56
N ASN A 54 10.51 1.16 0.28
CA ASN A 54 9.99 2.22 1.14
C ASN A 54 9.29 3.30 0.32
N GLY A 55 8.19 3.84 0.84
CA GLY A 55 7.33 4.80 0.15
C GLY A 55 6.23 4.17 -0.71
N ASP A 56 6.36 2.90 -1.08
CA ASP A 56 5.28 2.19 -1.79
C ASP A 56 4.08 1.95 -0.85
N THR A 57 2.88 1.98 -1.42
CA THR A 57 1.65 1.51 -0.75
C THR A 57 1.36 0.09 -1.20
N ILE A 58 1.18 -0.82 -0.25
CA ILE A 58 0.76 -2.20 -0.50
C ILE A 58 -0.69 -2.39 -0.08
N MET A 59 -1.52 -2.89 -0.97
CA MET A 59 -2.94 -3.15 -0.76
C MET A 59 -3.25 -4.63 -0.98
N ALA A 60 -3.95 -5.26 -0.05
CA ALA A 60 -4.49 -6.59 -0.27
C ALA A 60 -5.45 -6.58 -1.46
N ARG A 61 -5.37 -7.59 -2.33
CA ARG A 61 -6.26 -7.74 -3.49
C ARG A 61 -7.29 -8.87 -3.36
N ILE A 62 -7.33 -9.54 -2.22
CA ILE A 62 -8.14 -10.75 -2.01
C ILE A 62 -9.09 -10.59 -0.84
N THR A 63 -10.30 -11.21 -0.95
CA THR A 63 -11.27 -11.39 0.12
C THR A 63 -10.71 -12.30 1.24
N PRO A 64 -10.93 -12.01 2.55
CA PRO A 64 -11.58 -10.83 3.10
C PRO A 64 -10.57 -9.71 3.48
N CYS A 65 -9.33 -9.83 3.03
CA CYS A 65 -8.24 -8.97 3.51
C CYS A 65 -8.44 -7.49 3.15
N LEU A 66 -8.91 -7.19 1.93
CA LEU A 66 -9.15 -5.81 1.52
C LEU A 66 -10.37 -5.21 2.24
N GLU A 67 -11.43 -5.98 2.39
CA GLU A 67 -12.64 -5.57 3.12
C GLU A 67 -12.29 -5.25 4.59
N ASN A 68 -11.34 -5.99 5.15
CA ASN A 68 -10.81 -5.75 6.49
C ASN A 68 -9.77 -4.61 6.54
N GLY A 69 -9.59 -3.84 5.45
CA GLY A 69 -8.75 -2.66 5.45
C GLY A 69 -7.24 -2.93 5.49
N LYS A 70 -6.78 -4.07 4.97
CA LYS A 70 -5.34 -4.39 4.90
C LYS A 70 -4.68 -3.62 3.76
N ILE A 71 -4.32 -2.38 4.06
CA ILE A 71 -3.55 -1.47 3.21
C ILE A 71 -2.49 -0.82 4.10
N ALA A 72 -1.24 -0.81 3.69
CA ALA A 72 -0.17 -0.20 4.47
C ALA A 72 0.82 0.56 3.60
N LYS A 73 1.53 1.53 4.19
CA LYS A 73 2.69 2.19 3.58
C LYS A 73 3.96 1.48 4.01
N VAL A 74 4.81 1.12 3.04
CA VAL A 74 6.08 0.46 3.33
C VAL A 74 7.07 1.46 3.91
N ASN A 75 7.55 1.18 5.12
CA ASN A 75 8.47 2.02 5.89
C ASN A 75 9.50 1.22 6.71
N VAL A 76 9.55 -0.11 6.52
CA VAL A 76 10.37 -1.03 7.35
C VAL A 76 11.69 -1.43 6.70
N LEU A 77 11.95 -0.95 5.49
CA LEU A 77 13.13 -1.30 4.72
C LEU A 77 14.29 -0.34 5.00
N GLY A 78 15.50 -0.77 4.71
CA GLY A 78 16.67 0.10 4.68
C GLY A 78 16.70 0.98 3.42
N LYS A 79 17.72 1.84 3.33
CA LYS A 79 17.95 2.64 2.12
C LYS A 79 18.23 1.71 0.93
N ASP A 80 17.54 1.94 -0.17
CA ASP A 80 17.63 1.16 -1.41
C ASP A 80 17.33 -0.36 -1.27
N GLU A 81 16.86 -0.79 -0.09
CA GLU A 81 16.46 -2.17 0.15
C GLU A 81 15.15 -2.50 -0.56
N ILE A 82 15.05 -3.73 -1.08
CA ILE A 82 13.84 -4.26 -1.68
C ILE A 82 13.29 -5.33 -0.74
N GLY A 83 12.05 -5.14 -0.32
CA GLY A 83 11.27 -6.14 0.42
C GLY A 83 10.35 -6.93 -0.50
N PHE A 84 9.75 -7.96 0.05
CA PHE A 84 8.73 -8.75 -0.66
C PHE A 84 7.61 -9.18 0.29
N GLY A 85 6.51 -9.65 -0.30
CA GLY A 85 5.36 -10.10 0.47
C GLY A 85 4.45 -11.03 -0.30
N SER A 86 3.19 -11.05 0.07
CA SER A 86 2.19 -11.89 -0.56
C SER A 86 2.05 -11.61 -2.06
N THR A 87 1.82 -12.64 -2.86
CA THR A 87 1.40 -12.51 -4.26
C THR A 87 0.02 -11.85 -4.40
N GLU A 88 -0.72 -11.76 -3.29
CA GLU A 88 -2.03 -11.12 -3.22
C GLU A 88 -1.95 -9.64 -2.78
N TYR A 89 -0.82 -8.98 -3.05
CA TYR A 89 -0.68 -7.53 -2.98
C TYR A 89 -0.76 -6.87 -4.34
N ILE A 90 -1.40 -5.70 -4.39
CA ILE A 90 -1.18 -4.68 -5.41
C ILE A 90 -0.25 -3.63 -4.78
N VAL A 91 0.83 -3.32 -5.45
CA VAL A 91 1.79 -2.28 -5.04
C VAL A 91 1.55 -1.03 -5.86
N PHE A 92 1.41 0.10 -5.18
CA PHE A 92 1.31 1.43 -5.79
C PHE A 92 2.56 2.22 -5.43
N ARG A 93 3.25 2.72 -6.44
CA ARG A 93 4.37 3.65 -6.28
C ARG A 93 4.02 4.99 -6.91
N ALA A 94 4.11 6.07 -6.14
CA ALA A 94 3.86 7.41 -6.66
C ALA A 94 4.77 7.72 -7.84
N ARG A 95 4.22 8.40 -8.85
CA ARG A 95 5.02 9.05 -9.91
C ARG A 95 5.46 10.41 -9.38
N PRO A 96 6.72 10.64 -9.07
CA PRO A 96 7.17 11.78 -8.27
C PRO A 96 6.89 13.14 -8.94
N GLU A 97 6.71 13.16 -10.27
CA GLU A 97 6.39 14.39 -11.02
C GLU A 97 4.93 14.83 -10.85
N VAL A 98 4.03 13.91 -10.47
CA VAL A 98 2.58 14.16 -10.43
C VAL A 98 1.90 13.73 -9.14
N ALA A 99 2.55 12.93 -8.31
CA ALA A 99 1.98 12.44 -7.06
C ALA A 99 2.99 12.41 -5.90
N ASP A 100 2.51 12.82 -4.74
CA ASP A 100 3.20 12.67 -3.45
C ASP A 100 2.90 11.27 -2.87
N GLU A 101 3.91 10.62 -2.29
CA GLU A 101 3.76 9.25 -1.79
C GLU A 101 2.86 9.13 -0.56
N ASP A 102 2.86 10.13 0.34
CA ASP A 102 1.97 10.14 1.49
C ASP A 102 0.52 10.38 1.03
N TYR A 103 0.31 11.35 0.15
CA TYR A 103 -0.99 11.60 -0.47
C TYR A 103 -1.53 10.35 -1.18
N LEU A 104 -0.69 9.66 -1.98
CA LEU A 104 -1.09 8.44 -2.69
C LEU A 104 -1.55 7.35 -1.72
N TYR A 105 -0.86 7.17 -0.61
CA TYR A 105 -1.29 6.21 0.41
C TYR A 105 -2.71 6.52 0.90
N TYR A 106 -2.98 7.75 1.30
CA TYR A 106 -4.32 8.13 1.79
C TYR A 106 -5.38 8.09 0.70
N LEU A 107 -5.02 8.40 -0.53
CA LEU A 107 -5.92 8.25 -1.68
C LEU A 107 -6.31 6.78 -1.89
N VAL A 108 -5.34 5.85 -1.84
CA VAL A 108 -5.59 4.40 -1.96
C VAL A 108 -6.46 3.88 -0.81
N CYS A 109 -6.28 4.41 0.40
CA CYS A 109 -7.12 4.09 1.57
C CYS A 109 -8.52 4.68 1.51
N SER A 110 -8.73 5.72 0.69
CA SER A 110 -10.02 6.43 0.61
C SER A 110 -11.14 5.54 0.11
N PRO A 111 -12.40 5.83 0.48
CA PRO A 111 -13.56 5.11 -0.05
C PRO A 111 -13.59 5.09 -1.57
N LEU A 112 -13.16 6.19 -2.23
CA LEU A 112 -13.14 6.29 -3.68
C LEU A 112 -12.35 5.16 -4.36
N VAL A 113 -11.15 4.87 -3.89
CA VAL A 113 -10.29 3.82 -4.46
C VAL A 113 -10.60 2.46 -3.85
N ARG A 114 -10.66 2.36 -2.52
CA ARG A 114 -10.84 1.11 -1.81
C ARG A 114 -12.18 0.44 -2.13
N GLU A 115 -13.29 1.19 -2.10
CA GLU A 115 -14.61 0.61 -2.42
C GLU A 115 -14.73 0.25 -3.89
N SER A 116 -14.13 1.05 -4.80
CA SER A 116 -14.08 0.70 -6.21
C SER A 116 -13.30 -0.60 -6.44
N ALA A 117 -12.19 -0.79 -5.72
CA ALA A 117 -11.44 -2.03 -5.75
C ALA A 117 -12.28 -3.22 -5.25
N ILE A 118 -12.97 -3.07 -4.10
CA ILE A 118 -13.85 -4.10 -3.55
C ILE A 118 -14.98 -4.44 -4.54
N LYS A 119 -15.65 -3.44 -5.10
CA LYS A 119 -16.71 -3.63 -6.09
C LYS A 119 -16.25 -4.32 -7.38
N SER A 120 -14.97 -4.20 -7.71
CA SER A 120 -14.37 -4.85 -8.88
C SER A 120 -14.05 -6.32 -8.68
N MET A 121 -14.16 -6.83 -7.45
CA MET A 121 -13.73 -8.19 -7.13
C MET A 121 -14.52 -9.26 -7.87
N VAL A 122 -13.83 -10.23 -8.44
CA VAL A 122 -14.39 -11.40 -9.11
C VAL A 122 -13.76 -12.69 -8.59
N GLY A 123 -14.49 -13.80 -8.71
CA GLY A 123 -14.05 -15.12 -8.28
C GLY A 123 -15.12 -15.86 -7.49
N SER A 124 -14.79 -17.05 -7.02
CA SER A 124 -15.67 -17.84 -6.15
C SER A 124 -15.81 -17.20 -4.77
N SER A 125 -16.91 -17.49 -4.08
CA SER A 125 -17.17 -17.00 -2.72
C SER A 125 -15.97 -17.27 -1.79
N GLY A 126 -15.54 -16.25 -1.05
CA GLY A 126 -14.40 -16.30 -0.13
C GLY A 126 -13.00 -16.27 -0.78
N ARG A 127 -12.91 -16.22 -2.11
CA ARG A 127 -11.64 -16.13 -2.86
C ARG A 127 -11.70 -15.14 -4.03
N GLN A 128 -12.46 -14.08 -3.85
CA GLN A 128 -12.55 -13.03 -4.87
C GLN A 128 -11.28 -12.17 -4.87
N ARG A 129 -10.92 -11.66 -6.05
CA ARG A 129 -9.76 -10.81 -6.28
C ARG A 129 -10.11 -9.56 -7.04
N VAL A 130 -9.49 -8.46 -6.62
CA VAL A 130 -9.60 -7.16 -7.30
C VAL A 130 -9.17 -7.29 -8.76
N GLN A 131 -9.97 -6.73 -9.66
CA GLN A 131 -9.60 -6.51 -11.04
C GLN A 131 -8.70 -5.26 -11.10
N THR A 132 -7.40 -5.49 -11.25
CA THR A 132 -6.38 -4.42 -11.18
C THR A 132 -6.59 -3.37 -12.29
N ASP A 133 -7.03 -3.78 -13.46
CA ASP A 133 -7.32 -2.89 -14.59
C ASP A 133 -8.47 -1.92 -14.30
N VAL A 134 -9.48 -2.34 -13.55
CA VAL A 134 -10.56 -1.45 -13.09
C VAL A 134 -9.99 -0.36 -12.19
N VAL A 135 -9.13 -0.72 -11.25
CA VAL A 135 -8.50 0.25 -10.34
C VAL A 135 -7.52 1.16 -11.09
N GLN A 136 -6.75 0.64 -12.05
CA GLN A 136 -5.84 1.42 -12.89
C GLN A 136 -6.57 2.50 -13.69
N ASN A 137 -7.75 2.20 -14.22
CA ASN A 137 -8.54 3.11 -15.05
C ASN A 137 -9.51 3.99 -14.27
N LEU A 138 -9.52 3.91 -12.93
CA LEU A 138 -10.35 4.76 -12.09
C LEU A 138 -9.99 6.23 -12.31
N ILE A 139 -10.99 7.03 -12.72
CA ILE A 139 -10.83 8.47 -12.91
C ILE A 139 -10.99 9.16 -11.56
N ILE A 140 -9.98 9.92 -11.18
CA ILE A 140 -9.90 10.64 -9.91
C ILE A 140 -9.59 12.11 -10.15
N ASP A 141 -10.10 12.96 -9.27
CA ASP A 141 -9.74 14.37 -9.26
C ASP A 141 -8.59 14.59 -8.26
N VAL A 142 -7.45 15.04 -8.78
CA VAL A 142 -6.20 15.16 -8.02
C VAL A 142 -5.78 16.63 -7.98
N PRO A 143 -5.50 17.18 -6.79
CA PRO A 143 -4.97 18.54 -6.66
C PRO A 143 -3.52 18.62 -7.19
N ASP A 144 -2.99 19.83 -7.29
CA ASP A 144 -1.57 20.03 -7.61
C ASP A 144 -0.65 19.41 -6.54
N LEU A 145 0.61 19.16 -6.92
CA LEU A 145 1.57 18.45 -6.08
C LEU A 145 1.85 19.17 -4.74
N ALA A 146 1.82 20.50 -4.72
CA ALA A 146 2.03 21.26 -3.48
C ALA A 146 0.86 21.06 -2.50
N THR A 147 -0.35 21.03 -3.01
CA THR A 147 -1.56 20.73 -2.23
C THR A 147 -1.56 19.28 -1.76
N GLN A 148 -1.18 18.32 -2.61
CA GLN A 148 -1.02 16.90 -2.22
C GLN A 148 -0.07 16.74 -1.04
N LYS A 149 1.11 17.35 -1.09
CA LYS A 149 2.09 17.33 0.01
C LYS A 149 1.52 17.87 1.32
N LYS A 150 0.75 18.95 1.27
CA LYS A 150 0.08 19.49 2.45
C LYS A 150 -0.95 18.51 3.03
N ILE A 151 -1.79 17.94 2.17
CA ILE A 151 -2.80 16.94 2.57
C ILE A 151 -2.10 15.72 3.18
N GLY A 152 -1.11 15.16 2.47
CA GLY A 152 -0.35 14.00 2.94
C GLY A 152 0.32 14.24 4.29
N SER A 153 0.97 15.40 4.47
CA SER A 153 1.63 15.74 5.73
C SER A 153 0.66 15.88 6.90
N VAL A 154 -0.51 16.50 6.70
CA VAL A 154 -1.53 16.62 7.75
C VAL A 154 -2.07 15.25 8.16
N LEU A 155 -2.44 14.41 7.20
CA LEU A 155 -2.95 13.07 7.49
C LEU A 155 -1.88 12.19 8.15
N LYS A 156 -0.63 12.31 7.70
CA LYS A 156 0.52 11.65 8.32
C LYS A 156 0.68 12.04 9.80
N MET A 157 0.50 13.31 10.15
CA MET A 157 0.58 13.76 11.54
C MET A 157 -0.45 13.06 12.44
N PHE A 158 -1.66 12.78 11.92
CA PHE A 158 -2.66 12.02 12.68
C PHE A 158 -2.22 10.59 12.92
N ASP A 159 -1.73 9.90 11.89
CA ASP A 159 -1.22 8.53 12.03
C ASP A 159 -0.01 8.46 12.97
N ASP A 160 0.92 9.42 12.87
CA ASP A 160 2.08 9.52 13.77
C ASP A 160 1.62 9.70 15.24
N ARG A 161 0.56 10.48 15.47
CA ARG A 161 -0.02 10.67 16.81
C ARG A 161 -0.70 9.39 17.30
N ILE A 162 -1.43 8.69 16.45
CA ILE A 162 -2.06 7.41 16.80
C ILE A 162 -0.98 6.39 17.16
N ALA A 163 0.07 6.27 16.36
CA ALA A 163 1.19 5.37 16.63
C ALA A 163 1.90 5.69 17.96
N LEU A 164 2.09 6.97 18.27
CA LEU A 164 2.68 7.40 19.54
C LEU A 164 1.77 7.04 20.71
N ASN A 165 0.48 7.31 20.63
CA ASN A 165 -0.48 6.99 21.69
C ASN A 165 -0.55 5.47 21.95
N ASN A 166 -0.52 4.65 20.90
CA ASN A 166 -0.49 3.19 21.05
C ASN A 166 0.77 2.73 21.80
N LYS A 167 1.94 3.27 21.48
CA LYS A 167 3.19 2.97 22.19
C LYS A 167 3.15 3.40 23.66
N ILE A 168 2.52 4.52 23.97
CA ILE A 168 2.34 4.96 25.36
C ILE A 168 1.45 3.95 26.12
N ASN A 169 0.34 3.54 25.51
CA ASN A 169 -0.59 2.60 26.14
C ASN A 169 0.02 1.21 26.34
N GLU A 170 0.89 0.74 25.44
CA GLU A 170 1.61 -0.54 25.59
C GLU A 170 2.63 -0.53 26.75
N ASN A 171 3.06 0.65 27.20
CA ASN A 171 4.03 0.81 28.29
C ASN A 171 3.37 1.10 29.65
N LEU A 172 2.04 1.18 29.73
CA LEU A 172 1.25 1.37 30.95
C LEU A 172 0.68 0.04 31.47
#